data_f8e5c7722473b4d0288684a247b7117e
#
_entry.id   f8e5c7722473b4d0288684a247b7117e
#
_cell.length_a   1.000
_cell.length_b   1.000
_cell.length_c   1.000
_cell.angle_alpha   90.00
_cell.angle_beta   90.00
_cell.angle_gamma   90.00
#
_symmetry.space_group_name_H-M   'P 1'
#
loop_
_entity.id
_entity.type
_entity.pdbx_description
1 polymer ?
#
loop_
_entity_poly.entity_id
_entity_poly.type
_entity_poly.pdbx_seq_one_letter_code
_entity_poly.pdbx_strand_id
1 'polypeptide(L)'
;MRSSRRVALLASIAAVAVCSLLAGTAGANPAAKASQTAKIKIGYINLSDQLPFVVLVRKSIERAAKRYGVTLVECDSNLDAQKAINCAAQLKSQHVQGIANFQLDSKAAPRVCAAGPKVPTVAIDIHQPPCEKVFFGANNRKAGLIVGVALGQFAKKTWNCQFDGLLSLNAPTAGQVVIDRENGMLDGVKSQCPDANVIKVTTNATTDGSIQPFTDTLSRLPGAHKLLVVSTNDDQSIGAIKAAQSANRLGDIYVGGQGADPTSWPYLCGQTPFKNWIADTAYFPDKYGDRVVPVLINLIKGKKQPRSVYTKHVVITPQNISTIYPNACK
;
A
#
# COMPACT_ATOMS: atom_id res chain seq x y z
N MET A 1 -54.46 56.87 39.83
CA MET A 1 -54.18 57.75 40.93
C MET A 1 -52.78 58.33 40.71
N ARG A 2 -52.75 59.55 40.29
CA ARG A 2 -52.11 60.74 41.00
C ARG A 2 -50.59 60.49 41.13
N SER A 3 -49.70 61.35 40.67
CA SER A 3 -49.58 62.81 40.55
C SER A 3 -48.11 63.03 40.77
N SER A 4 -47.42 63.70 40.04
CA SER A 4 -47.26 65.09 39.60
C SER A 4 -45.80 65.59 39.91
N ARG A 5 -45.17 66.19 38.86
CA ARG A 5 -44.62 67.55 38.86
C ARG A 5 -43.42 67.82 39.83
N ARG A 6 -42.35 68.52 39.47
CA ARG A 6 -42.08 69.81 38.76
C ARG A 6 -40.56 69.94 38.61
N VAL A 7 -39.99 70.30 37.46
CA VAL A 7 -39.66 71.65 36.98
C VAL A 7 -38.73 72.47 37.86
N ALA A 8 -37.58 72.82 37.33
CA ALA A 8 -36.91 74.15 37.28
C ALA A 8 -35.44 73.93 36.77
N LEU A 9 -34.99 74.38 35.71
CA LEU A 9 -34.70 75.71 35.06
C LEU A 9 -33.53 76.50 35.68
N LEU A 10 -32.69 76.95 34.72
CA LEU A 10 -31.69 78.09 34.81
C LEU A 10 -30.26 77.63 35.17
N ALA A 11 -29.19 78.13 34.56
CA ALA A 11 -28.89 78.98 33.41
C ALA A 11 -27.37 79.00 33.21
N SER A 12 -27.00 79.04 31.95
CA SER A 12 -25.85 79.76 31.36
C SER A 12 -24.54 79.94 32.14
N ILE A 13 -23.42 79.64 31.52
CA ILE A 13 -22.37 80.60 31.13
C ILE A 13 -21.44 79.98 30.11
N ALA A 14 -21.18 80.75 29.05
CA ALA A 14 -20.28 80.44 27.95
C ALA A 14 -18.80 80.59 28.36
N ALA A 15 -17.96 79.68 27.90
CA ALA A 15 -16.53 79.96 27.77
C ALA A 15 -16.02 79.40 26.48
N VAL A 16 -15.69 80.28 25.57
CA VAL A 16 -15.00 80.02 24.30
C VAL A 16 -13.54 79.68 24.64
N ALA A 17 -13.09 78.49 24.21
CA ALA A 17 -11.66 78.21 24.08
C ALA A 17 -11.40 77.54 22.71
N VAL A 18 -10.77 78.31 21.87
CA VAL A 18 -10.18 77.89 20.59
C VAL A 18 -9.04 76.93 20.89
N CYS A 19 -9.06 75.73 20.39
CA CYS A 19 -7.86 74.91 20.30
C CYS A 19 -7.87 74.11 19.01
N SER A 20 -6.97 74.45 18.21
CA SER A 20 -6.24 73.92 17.07
C SER A 20 -6.64 72.50 16.53
N LEU A 21 -7.04 72.46 15.29
CA LEU A 21 -7.09 71.32 14.41
C LEU A 21 -5.69 70.69 14.26
N LEU A 22 -5.51 69.50 14.84
CA LEU A 22 -4.50 68.55 14.43
C LEU A 22 -5.25 67.36 13.75
N ALA A 23 -5.24 67.40 12.42
CA ALA A 23 -5.68 66.30 11.59
C ALA A 23 -4.71 65.10 11.77
N GLY A 24 -5.02 64.21 12.69
CA GLY A 24 -4.40 62.89 12.78
C GLY A 24 -4.95 61.99 11.70
N THR A 25 -4.19 61.78 10.62
CA THR A 25 -4.44 60.72 9.64
C THR A 25 -4.35 59.38 10.36
N ALA A 26 -5.49 58.80 10.67
CA ALA A 26 -5.59 57.39 11.07
C ALA A 26 -5.15 56.56 9.87
N GLY A 27 -3.87 56.21 9.87
CA GLY A 27 -3.36 55.17 8.95
C GLY A 27 -4.13 53.87 9.22
N ALA A 28 -5.06 53.54 8.34
CA ALA A 28 -5.63 52.21 8.29
C ALA A 28 -4.48 51.23 8.02
N ASN A 29 -4.04 50.52 9.04
CA ASN A 29 -3.20 49.35 8.90
C ASN A 29 -3.99 48.38 8.03
N PRO A 30 -3.55 48.04 6.80
CA PRO A 30 -4.12 46.92 6.09
C PRO A 30 -3.76 45.70 6.92
N ALA A 31 -4.72 45.16 7.67
CA ALA A 31 -4.61 43.84 8.26
C ALA A 31 -4.18 42.91 7.14
N ALA A 32 -2.91 42.51 7.18
CA ALA A 32 -2.38 41.49 6.30
C ALA A 32 -3.30 40.28 6.47
N LYS A 33 -4.22 40.08 5.52
CA LYS A 33 -4.94 38.81 5.38
C LYS A 33 -3.86 37.76 5.26
N ALA A 34 -3.61 37.04 6.34
CA ALA A 34 -2.84 35.82 6.30
C ALA A 34 -3.50 34.96 5.21
N SER A 35 -2.87 34.87 4.06
CA SER A 35 -3.26 33.97 3.01
C SER A 35 -3.22 32.58 3.64
N GLN A 36 -4.36 32.04 4.03
CA GLN A 36 -4.48 30.62 4.34
C GLN A 36 -4.10 29.91 3.06
N THR A 37 -2.84 29.46 3.00
CA THR A 37 -2.38 28.60 1.90
C THR A 37 -3.36 27.44 1.82
N ALA A 38 -4.10 27.36 0.69
CA ALA A 38 -5.11 26.35 0.47
C ALA A 38 -4.48 24.98 0.74
N LYS A 39 -5.13 24.22 1.63
CA LYS A 39 -4.64 22.90 2.05
C LYS A 39 -4.53 22.01 0.81
N ILE A 40 -3.36 21.40 0.58
CA ILE A 40 -3.17 20.46 -0.53
C ILE A 40 -4.19 19.34 -0.41
N LYS A 41 -4.90 19.04 -1.51
CA LYS A 41 -5.84 17.94 -1.62
C LYS A 41 -5.25 16.85 -2.53
N ILE A 42 -5.10 15.63 -2.01
CA ILE A 42 -4.60 14.48 -2.76
C ILE A 42 -5.69 13.41 -2.88
N GLY A 43 -5.69 12.70 -4.00
CA GLY A 43 -6.53 11.53 -4.21
C GLY A 43 -5.77 10.25 -3.92
N TYR A 44 -6.49 9.23 -3.46
CA TYR A 44 -5.99 7.88 -3.34
C TYR A 44 -6.97 6.90 -3.98
N ILE A 45 -6.52 6.18 -5.01
CA ILE A 45 -7.24 5.02 -5.55
C ILE A 45 -6.71 3.81 -4.80
N ASN A 46 -7.55 3.23 -3.94
CA ASN A 46 -7.25 2.02 -3.18
C ASN A 46 -7.47 0.79 -4.05
N LEU A 47 -6.62 -0.23 -3.89
CA LEU A 47 -6.73 -1.48 -4.63
C LEU A 47 -7.94 -2.30 -4.18
N SER A 48 -8.05 -2.58 -2.88
CA SER A 48 -9.20 -3.24 -2.26
C SER A 48 -9.02 -3.34 -0.75
N ASP A 49 -10.08 -3.07 0.01
CA ASP A 49 -10.13 -3.33 1.45
C ASP A 49 -10.30 -4.82 1.80
N GLN A 50 -10.42 -5.70 0.82
CA GLN A 50 -10.46 -7.15 1.03
C GLN A 50 -9.06 -7.75 1.26
N LEU A 51 -7.98 -7.01 0.92
CA LEU A 51 -6.60 -7.48 1.05
C LEU A 51 -5.94 -6.83 2.27
N PRO A 52 -5.55 -7.60 3.31
CA PRO A 52 -4.96 -7.08 4.54
C PRO A 52 -3.72 -6.21 4.31
N PHE A 53 -2.85 -6.58 3.38
CA PHE A 53 -1.71 -5.77 2.95
C PHE A 53 -2.16 -4.38 2.48
N VAL A 54 -3.19 -4.32 1.63
CA VAL A 54 -3.70 -3.06 1.06
C VAL A 54 -4.34 -2.18 2.13
N VAL A 55 -5.04 -2.78 3.10
CA VAL A 55 -5.59 -2.06 4.28
C VAL A 55 -4.48 -1.38 5.08
N LEU A 56 -3.32 -2.04 5.25
CA LEU A 56 -2.17 -1.44 5.93
C LEU A 56 -1.58 -0.27 5.14
N VAL A 57 -1.47 -0.40 3.80
CA VAL A 57 -1.05 0.69 2.92
C VAL A 57 -2.00 1.87 3.05
N ARG A 58 -3.32 1.66 2.94
CA ARG A 58 -4.34 2.70 3.08
C ARG A 58 -4.21 3.43 4.42
N LYS A 59 -4.23 2.69 5.53
CA LYS A 59 -4.06 3.26 6.88
C LYS A 59 -2.74 4.04 7.03
N SER A 60 -1.67 3.61 6.35
CA SER A 60 -0.40 4.32 6.34
C SER A 60 -0.51 5.65 5.59
N ILE A 61 -1.20 5.69 4.44
CA ILE A 61 -1.45 6.90 3.66
C ILE A 61 -2.32 7.88 4.45
N GLU A 62 -3.41 7.41 5.09
CA GLU A 62 -4.28 8.20 5.95
C GLU A 62 -3.49 8.89 7.09
N ARG A 63 -2.66 8.11 7.82
CA ARG A 63 -1.81 8.66 8.89
C ARG A 63 -0.82 9.70 8.37
N ALA A 64 -0.21 9.43 7.22
CA ALA A 64 0.73 10.36 6.60
C ALA A 64 0.02 11.64 6.12
N ALA A 65 -1.13 11.53 5.46
CA ALA A 65 -1.95 12.67 5.04
C ALA A 65 -2.29 13.57 6.23
N LYS A 66 -2.73 12.99 7.35
CA LYS A 66 -2.99 13.73 8.60
C LYS A 66 -1.72 14.42 9.11
N ARG A 67 -0.58 13.71 9.16
CA ARG A 67 0.71 14.25 9.64
C ARG A 67 1.19 15.43 8.80
N TYR A 68 1.06 15.35 7.48
CA TYR A 68 1.49 16.42 6.56
C TYR A 68 0.43 17.48 6.33
N GLY A 69 -0.71 17.40 7.00
CA GLY A 69 -1.77 18.41 6.92
C GLY A 69 -2.44 18.51 5.55
N VAL A 70 -2.45 17.43 4.75
CA VAL A 70 -3.14 17.38 3.46
C VAL A 70 -4.54 16.81 3.61
N THR A 71 -5.46 17.20 2.71
CA THR A 71 -6.79 16.58 2.62
C THR A 71 -6.68 15.36 1.73
N LEU A 72 -7.13 14.20 2.21
CA LEU A 72 -7.16 12.96 1.48
C LEU A 72 -8.59 12.68 0.96
N VAL A 73 -8.72 12.32 -0.31
CA VAL A 73 -9.94 11.82 -0.95
C VAL A 73 -9.68 10.40 -1.40
N GLU A 74 -10.43 9.45 -0.88
CA GLU A 74 -10.23 8.03 -1.14
C GLU A 74 -11.33 7.44 -1.99
N CYS A 75 -10.99 6.43 -2.79
CA CYS A 75 -11.93 5.63 -3.55
C CYS A 75 -11.39 4.20 -3.70
N ASP A 76 -12.17 3.20 -3.32
CA ASP A 76 -11.80 1.79 -3.43
C ASP A 76 -12.22 1.21 -4.79
N SER A 77 -11.24 0.77 -5.57
CA SER A 77 -11.47 0.10 -6.85
C SER A 77 -11.90 -1.36 -6.71
N ASN A 78 -11.71 -1.95 -5.53
CA ASN A 78 -12.16 -3.31 -5.20
C ASN A 78 -11.75 -4.36 -6.26
N LEU A 79 -10.50 -4.34 -6.68
CA LEU A 79 -9.91 -5.22 -7.71
C LEU A 79 -10.57 -5.10 -9.09
N ASP A 80 -11.40 -4.08 -9.33
CA ASP A 80 -12.18 -3.90 -10.55
C ASP A 80 -11.65 -2.72 -11.39
N ALA A 81 -11.33 -2.99 -12.65
CA ALA A 81 -10.78 -1.99 -13.57
C ALA A 81 -11.78 -0.86 -13.89
N GLN A 82 -13.07 -1.16 -13.99
CA GLN A 82 -14.09 -0.15 -14.27
C GLN A 82 -14.32 0.74 -13.05
N LYS A 83 -14.32 0.17 -11.84
CA LYS A 83 -14.36 0.96 -10.61
C LYS A 83 -13.14 1.85 -10.47
N ALA A 84 -11.93 1.39 -10.85
CA ALA A 84 -10.74 2.23 -10.85
C ALA A 84 -10.88 3.44 -11.79
N ILE A 85 -11.49 3.27 -12.98
CA ILE A 85 -11.81 4.36 -13.92
C ILE A 85 -12.80 5.33 -13.27
N ASN A 86 -13.85 4.83 -12.61
CA ASN A 86 -14.86 5.66 -11.93
C ASN A 86 -14.21 6.43 -10.75
N CYS A 87 -13.32 5.79 -9.98
CA CYS A 87 -12.52 6.45 -8.95
C CYS A 87 -11.71 7.62 -9.51
N ALA A 88 -11.04 7.43 -10.63
CA ALA A 88 -10.26 8.49 -11.27
C ALA A 88 -11.15 9.67 -11.68
N ALA A 89 -12.33 9.41 -12.25
CA ALA A 89 -13.32 10.44 -12.60
C ALA A 89 -13.85 11.17 -11.36
N GLN A 90 -14.12 10.45 -10.27
CA GLN A 90 -14.52 11.03 -8.98
C GLN A 90 -13.41 11.96 -8.44
N LEU A 91 -12.14 11.53 -8.44
CA LEU A 91 -11.03 12.36 -7.99
C LEU A 91 -10.88 13.63 -8.84
N LYS A 92 -11.18 13.55 -10.15
CA LYS A 92 -11.22 14.72 -11.04
C LYS A 92 -12.29 15.71 -10.61
N SER A 93 -13.52 15.27 -10.32
CA SER A 93 -14.61 16.14 -9.86
C SER A 93 -14.33 16.75 -8.48
N GLN A 94 -13.52 16.08 -7.65
CA GLN A 94 -13.08 16.57 -6.35
C GLN A 94 -11.90 17.54 -6.42
N HIS A 95 -11.39 17.86 -7.62
CA HIS A 95 -10.29 18.79 -7.85
C HIS A 95 -9.03 18.46 -7.04
N VAL A 96 -8.63 17.18 -6.97
CA VAL A 96 -7.38 16.78 -6.32
C VAL A 96 -6.17 17.29 -7.11
N GLN A 97 -5.08 17.61 -6.40
CA GLN A 97 -3.87 18.17 -6.97
C GLN A 97 -2.78 17.13 -7.27
N GLY A 98 -2.98 15.90 -6.82
CA GLY A 98 -2.11 14.75 -7.09
C GLY A 98 -2.81 13.48 -6.72
N ILE A 99 -2.38 12.34 -7.29
CA ILE A 99 -2.99 11.02 -7.07
C ILE A 99 -1.93 10.01 -6.61
N ALA A 100 -2.22 9.30 -5.53
CA ALA A 100 -1.61 8.02 -5.21
C ALA A 100 -2.50 6.93 -5.82
N ASN A 101 -1.97 6.13 -6.75
CA ASN A 101 -2.76 5.16 -7.52
C ASN A 101 -2.28 3.74 -7.24
N PHE A 102 -3.11 2.97 -6.57
CA PHE A 102 -2.89 1.56 -6.31
C PHE A 102 -4.09 0.78 -6.87
N GLN A 103 -4.05 0.38 -8.12
CA GLN A 103 -5.07 -0.45 -8.77
C GLN A 103 -4.43 -1.66 -9.47
N LEU A 104 -5.16 -2.76 -9.57
CA LEU A 104 -4.60 -4.06 -9.93
C LEU A 104 -4.24 -4.19 -11.42
N ASP A 105 -5.14 -3.77 -12.32
CA ASP A 105 -5.00 -4.04 -13.75
C ASP A 105 -4.14 -2.99 -14.46
N SER A 106 -2.86 -3.28 -14.63
CA SER A 106 -1.93 -2.41 -15.36
C SER A 106 -2.37 -2.12 -16.81
N LYS A 107 -3.17 -2.99 -17.44
CA LYS A 107 -3.73 -2.78 -18.79
C LYS A 107 -4.86 -1.74 -18.79
N ALA A 108 -5.54 -1.57 -17.65
CA ALA A 108 -6.54 -0.52 -17.49
C ALA A 108 -5.93 0.86 -17.22
N ALA A 109 -4.64 0.95 -16.86
CA ALA A 109 -3.98 2.18 -16.49
C ALA A 109 -4.17 3.34 -17.49
N PRO A 110 -4.08 3.16 -18.83
CA PRO A 110 -4.33 4.26 -19.79
C PRO A 110 -5.75 4.83 -19.67
N ARG A 111 -6.77 4.01 -19.44
CA ARG A 111 -8.17 4.44 -19.26
C ARG A 111 -8.38 5.15 -17.92
N VAL A 112 -7.79 4.64 -16.85
CA VAL A 112 -7.79 5.29 -15.52
C VAL A 112 -7.12 6.67 -15.62
N CYS A 113 -5.99 6.76 -16.29
CA CYS A 113 -5.31 8.03 -16.56
C CYS A 113 -6.16 9.04 -17.36
N ALA A 114 -6.86 8.56 -18.40
CA ALA A 114 -7.69 9.42 -19.24
C ALA A 114 -8.92 9.96 -18.48
N ALA A 115 -9.52 9.15 -17.61
CA ALA A 115 -10.66 9.52 -16.77
C ALA A 115 -10.30 10.50 -15.64
N GLY A 116 -9.07 10.42 -15.14
CA GLY A 116 -8.59 11.22 -14.01
C GLY A 116 -8.22 12.68 -14.34
N PRO A 117 -7.88 13.47 -13.32
CA PRO A 117 -7.33 14.81 -13.53
C PRO A 117 -5.90 14.74 -14.07
N LYS A 118 -5.48 15.76 -14.81
CA LYS A 118 -4.10 15.90 -15.31
C LYS A 118 -3.16 16.45 -14.22
N VAL A 119 -2.88 15.62 -13.21
CA VAL A 119 -2.06 15.96 -12.04
C VAL A 119 -0.94 14.94 -11.85
N PRO A 120 0.10 15.24 -11.06
CA PRO A 120 1.13 14.27 -10.73
C PRO A 120 0.53 13.00 -10.10
N THR A 121 0.97 11.84 -10.58
CA THR A 121 0.54 10.53 -10.08
C THR A 121 1.73 9.73 -9.59
N VAL A 122 1.62 9.21 -8.36
CA VAL A 122 2.50 8.19 -7.80
C VAL A 122 1.80 6.84 -7.94
N ALA A 123 2.37 5.93 -8.72
CA ALA A 123 1.91 4.55 -8.81
C ALA A 123 2.42 3.76 -7.59
N ILE A 124 1.57 2.94 -6.98
CA ILE A 124 1.91 2.12 -5.83
C ILE A 124 1.95 0.65 -6.26
N ASP A 125 3.09 -0.02 -6.05
CA ASP A 125 3.39 -1.43 -6.32
C ASP A 125 3.13 -1.93 -7.74
N ILE A 126 2.20 -1.33 -8.48
CA ILE A 126 1.83 -1.72 -9.84
C ILE A 126 1.96 -0.49 -10.75
N HIS A 127 2.71 -0.63 -11.84
CA HIS A 127 2.92 0.48 -12.78
C HIS A 127 1.63 0.97 -13.42
N GLN A 128 1.51 2.29 -13.56
CA GLN A 128 0.32 3.01 -14.05
C GLN A 128 0.63 3.93 -15.25
N PRO A 129 1.20 3.42 -16.36
CA PRO A 129 1.43 4.26 -17.54
C PRO A 129 0.11 4.73 -18.16
N PRO A 130 0.07 5.92 -18.84
CA PRO A 130 1.18 6.84 -19.04
C PRO A 130 1.28 7.98 -18.01
N CYS A 131 0.38 8.06 -17.01
CA CYS A 131 0.31 9.22 -16.11
C CYS A 131 1.21 9.13 -14.89
N GLU A 132 1.79 8.00 -14.63
CA GLU A 132 2.75 7.81 -13.55
C GLU A 132 3.97 8.73 -13.70
N LYS A 133 4.26 9.50 -12.66
CA LYS A 133 5.48 10.33 -12.55
C LYS A 133 6.54 9.65 -11.70
N VAL A 134 6.09 8.91 -10.68
CA VAL A 134 6.95 8.14 -9.79
C VAL A 134 6.28 6.80 -9.51
N PHE A 135 7.03 5.73 -9.61
CA PHE A 135 6.69 4.44 -9.04
C PHE A 135 7.18 4.38 -7.60
N PHE A 136 6.32 3.97 -6.67
CA PHE A 136 6.68 3.62 -5.30
C PHE A 136 6.25 2.19 -5.00
N GLY A 137 7.17 1.36 -4.51
CA GLY A 137 6.81 0.00 -4.14
C GLY A 137 8.00 -0.92 -3.97
N ALA A 138 7.79 -2.21 -4.21
CA ALA A 138 8.82 -3.22 -4.14
C ALA A 138 9.80 -3.14 -5.32
N ASN A 139 11.09 -3.41 -5.07
CA ASN A 139 11.96 -3.95 -6.10
C ASN A 139 11.61 -5.44 -6.28
N ASN A 140 10.62 -5.68 -7.13
CA ASN A 140 9.93 -6.96 -7.23
C ASN A 140 10.87 -8.13 -7.53
N ARG A 141 11.84 -7.93 -8.46
CA ARG A 141 12.83 -8.96 -8.79
C ARG A 141 13.72 -9.30 -7.59
N LYS A 142 14.22 -8.27 -6.87
CA LYS A 142 15.05 -8.45 -5.68
C LYS A 142 14.26 -9.08 -4.54
N ALA A 143 13.01 -8.64 -4.34
CA ALA A 143 12.13 -9.18 -3.30
C ALA A 143 11.90 -10.68 -3.49
N GLY A 144 11.62 -11.09 -4.73
CA GLY A 144 11.51 -12.51 -5.08
C GLY A 144 12.82 -13.27 -4.88
N LEU A 145 13.94 -12.71 -5.38
CA LEU A 145 15.23 -13.36 -5.32
C LEU A 145 15.63 -13.75 -3.88
N ILE A 146 15.48 -12.84 -2.92
CA ILE A 146 15.96 -13.09 -1.54
C ILE A 146 15.13 -14.18 -0.83
N VAL A 147 13.82 -14.28 -1.04
CA VAL A 147 13.02 -15.36 -0.47
C VAL A 147 13.26 -16.67 -1.22
N GLY A 148 13.44 -16.62 -2.55
CA GLY A 148 13.79 -17.80 -3.33
C GLY A 148 15.13 -18.40 -2.90
N VAL A 149 16.14 -17.57 -2.66
CA VAL A 149 17.44 -18.03 -2.11
C VAL A 149 17.25 -18.69 -0.74
N ALA A 150 16.47 -18.09 0.16
CA ALA A 150 16.21 -18.65 1.48
C ALA A 150 15.53 -20.03 1.40
N LEU A 151 14.53 -20.16 0.52
CA LEU A 151 13.81 -21.42 0.31
C LEU A 151 14.71 -22.49 -0.35
N GLY A 152 15.53 -22.09 -1.33
CA GLY A 152 16.52 -22.98 -1.98
C GLY A 152 17.60 -23.44 -1.00
N GLN A 153 18.11 -22.56 -0.13
CA GLN A 153 19.05 -22.92 0.94
C GLN A 153 18.43 -23.92 1.92
N PHE A 154 17.16 -23.74 2.28
CA PHE A 154 16.43 -24.70 3.07
C PHE A 154 16.38 -26.08 2.38
N ALA A 155 15.97 -26.14 1.12
CA ALA A 155 15.89 -27.39 0.36
C ALA A 155 17.26 -28.08 0.18
N LYS A 156 18.31 -27.29 -0.08
CA LYS A 156 19.69 -27.79 -0.18
C LYS A 156 20.17 -28.40 1.15
N LYS A 157 19.95 -27.67 2.25
CA LYS A 157 20.40 -28.11 3.58
C LYS A 157 19.62 -29.34 4.08
N THR A 158 18.30 -29.38 3.83
CA THR A 158 17.42 -30.40 4.42
C THR A 158 17.35 -31.67 3.57
N TRP A 159 17.38 -31.53 2.23
CA TRP A 159 17.16 -32.63 1.30
C TRP A 159 18.23 -32.78 0.21
N ASN A 160 19.33 -32.03 0.30
CA ASN A 160 20.33 -31.98 -0.76
C ASN A 160 19.72 -31.71 -2.14
N CYS A 161 18.76 -30.78 -2.19
CA CYS A 161 17.95 -30.42 -3.37
C CYS A 161 17.05 -31.55 -3.94
N GLN A 162 16.83 -32.62 -3.19
CA GLN A 162 15.94 -33.72 -3.62
C GLN A 162 14.52 -33.46 -3.11
N PHE A 163 13.72 -32.78 -3.92
CA PHE A 163 12.31 -32.48 -3.68
C PHE A 163 11.48 -32.72 -4.94
N ASP A 164 10.16 -32.90 -4.77
CA ASP A 164 9.28 -33.44 -5.81
C ASP A 164 8.80 -32.37 -6.80
N GLY A 165 8.86 -31.10 -6.42
CA GLY A 165 8.47 -29.99 -7.29
C GLY A 165 8.56 -28.61 -6.63
N LEU A 166 8.67 -27.57 -7.47
CA LEU A 166 8.61 -26.18 -7.12
C LEU A 166 7.32 -25.57 -7.70
N LEU A 167 6.30 -25.41 -6.85
CA LEU A 167 5.02 -24.84 -7.23
C LEU A 167 5.11 -23.31 -7.17
N SER A 168 4.83 -22.64 -8.29
CA SER A 168 4.89 -21.18 -8.40
C SER A 168 3.48 -20.62 -8.58
N LEU A 169 2.94 -19.98 -7.53
CA LEU A 169 1.66 -19.28 -7.55
C LEU A 169 1.84 -17.86 -8.06
N ASN A 170 1.10 -17.50 -9.09
CA ASN A 170 1.14 -16.17 -9.68
C ASN A 170 -0.25 -15.60 -9.94
N ALA A 171 -0.31 -14.29 -10.28
CA ALA A 171 -1.53 -13.58 -10.65
C ALA A 171 -1.23 -12.67 -11.87
N PRO A 172 -1.31 -13.19 -13.08
CA PRO A 172 -0.80 -12.52 -14.29
C PRO A 172 -1.50 -11.20 -14.64
N THR A 173 -2.70 -10.93 -14.10
CA THR A 173 -3.43 -9.67 -14.29
C THR A 173 -2.69 -8.47 -13.71
N ALA A 174 -1.83 -8.66 -12.71
CA ALA A 174 -0.98 -7.61 -12.14
C ALA A 174 0.23 -7.24 -13.03
N GLY A 175 0.43 -7.96 -14.15
CA GLY A 175 1.44 -7.63 -15.16
C GLY A 175 2.88 -7.83 -14.72
N GLN A 176 3.79 -6.94 -15.15
CA GLN A 176 5.24 -7.11 -15.02
C GLN A 176 5.71 -7.27 -13.57
N VAL A 177 5.07 -6.61 -12.62
CA VAL A 177 5.47 -6.68 -11.19
C VAL A 177 5.37 -8.10 -10.63
N VAL A 178 4.33 -8.86 -11.02
CA VAL A 178 4.16 -10.26 -10.61
C VAL A 178 5.14 -11.17 -11.33
N ILE A 179 5.38 -10.92 -12.62
CA ILE A 179 6.39 -11.64 -13.41
C ILE A 179 7.78 -11.48 -12.77
N ASP A 180 8.13 -10.26 -12.37
CA ASP A 180 9.42 -9.99 -11.73
C ASP A 180 9.55 -10.68 -10.36
N ARG A 181 8.48 -10.70 -9.54
CA ARG A 181 8.45 -11.45 -8.27
C ARG A 181 8.66 -12.94 -8.51
N GLU A 182 7.85 -13.52 -9.39
CA GLU A 182 7.94 -14.94 -9.75
C GLU A 182 9.34 -15.29 -10.25
N ASN A 183 9.84 -14.58 -11.26
CA ASN A 183 11.16 -14.82 -11.82
C ASN A 183 12.27 -14.70 -10.77
N GLY A 184 12.18 -13.70 -9.88
CA GLY A 184 13.14 -13.55 -8.77
C GLY A 184 13.13 -14.78 -7.87
N MET A 185 11.95 -15.27 -7.46
CA MET A 185 11.83 -16.45 -6.60
C MET A 185 12.39 -17.72 -7.27
N LEU A 186 12.02 -17.93 -8.53
CA LEU A 186 12.50 -19.09 -9.30
C LEU A 186 14.02 -19.06 -9.45
N ASP A 187 14.60 -17.89 -9.78
CA ASP A 187 16.07 -17.75 -9.88
C ASP A 187 16.73 -17.97 -8.53
N GLY A 188 16.14 -17.46 -7.45
CA GLY A 188 16.65 -17.65 -6.08
C GLY A 188 16.71 -19.13 -5.70
N VAL A 189 15.63 -19.89 -5.92
CA VAL A 189 15.61 -21.34 -5.67
C VAL A 189 16.62 -22.04 -6.57
N LYS A 190 16.62 -21.76 -7.89
CA LYS A 190 17.53 -22.39 -8.85
C LYS A 190 18.99 -22.05 -8.63
N SER A 191 19.31 -20.90 -8.05
CA SER A 191 20.70 -20.57 -7.66
C SER A 191 21.28 -21.53 -6.61
N GLN A 192 20.43 -22.19 -5.85
CA GLN A 192 20.78 -23.18 -4.83
C GLN A 192 20.55 -24.62 -5.30
N CYS A 193 19.46 -24.84 -6.03
CA CYS A 193 19.02 -26.14 -6.56
C CYS A 193 18.69 -25.97 -8.06
N PRO A 194 19.68 -26.09 -8.96
CA PRO A 194 19.53 -25.76 -10.40
C PRO A 194 18.47 -26.59 -11.13
N ASP A 195 18.29 -27.84 -10.74
CA ASP A 195 17.42 -28.81 -11.41
C ASP A 195 15.95 -28.77 -10.91
N ALA A 196 15.56 -27.70 -10.17
CA ALA A 196 14.22 -27.54 -9.65
C ALA A 196 13.16 -27.58 -10.76
N ASN A 197 12.28 -28.60 -10.73
CA ASN A 197 11.14 -28.74 -11.63
C ASN A 197 10.03 -27.75 -11.23
N VAL A 198 9.71 -26.80 -12.11
CA VAL A 198 8.76 -25.72 -11.85
C VAL A 198 7.37 -26.08 -12.38
N ILE A 199 6.38 -26.02 -11.49
CA ILE A 199 4.95 -26.20 -11.80
C ILE A 199 4.25 -24.87 -11.54
N LYS A 200 3.70 -24.24 -12.59
CA LYS A 200 2.99 -22.98 -12.47
C LYS A 200 1.54 -23.16 -12.04
N VAL A 201 1.09 -22.35 -11.09
CA VAL A 201 -0.28 -22.34 -10.56
C VAL A 201 -0.83 -20.91 -10.68
N THR A 202 -1.73 -20.70 -11.64
CA THR A 202 -2.34 -19.39 -11.86
C THR A 202 -3.52 -19.18 -10.91
N THR A 203 -3.54 -18.03 -10.23
CA THR A 203 -4.56 -17.63 -9.27
C THR A 203 -5.02 -16.18 -9.55
N ASN A 204 -5.89 -15.63 -8.69
CA ASN A 204 -6.33 -14.23 -8.75
C ASN A 204 -5.73 -13.34 -7.64
N ALA A 205 -4.65 -13.74 -7.02
CA ALA A 205 -3.96 -13.06 -5.91
C ALA A 205 -4.72 -13.01 -4.57
N THR A 206 -5.88 -13.64 -4.45
CA THR A 206 -6.63 -13.72 -3.18
C THR A 206 -6.47 -15.09 -2.53
N THR A 207 -6.72 -15.17 -1.22
CA THR A 207 -6.73 -16.45 -0.49
C THR A 207 -7.72 -17.43 -1.12
N ASP A 208 -8.98 -17.03 -1.28
CA ASP A 208 -10.04 -17.93 -1.78
C ASP A 208 -9.81 -18.33 -3.25
N GLY A 209 -9.35 -17.39 -4.09
CA GLY A 209 -9.04 -17.65 -5.48
C GLY A 209 -7.79 -18.50 -5.71
N SER A 210 -7.05 -18.83 -4.64
CA SER A 210 -5.87 -19.71 -4.70
C SER A 210 -6.18 -21.13 -4.23
N ILE A 211 -7.28 -21.36 -3.50
CA ILE A 211 -7.62 -22.67 -2.95
C ILE A 211 -7.84 -23.71 -4.05
N GLN A 212 -8.78 -23.46 -4.97
CA GLN A 212 -9.15 -24.44 -6.00
C GLN A 212 -8.00 -24.76 -6.95
N PRO A 213 -7.27 -23.77 -7.54
CA PRO A 213 -6.13 -24.06 -8.42
C PRO A 213 -5.03 -24.87 -7.73
N PHE A 214 -4.79 -24.63 -6.42
CA PHE A 214 -3.80 -25.39 -5.67
C PHE A 214 -4.30 -26.80 -5.33
N THR A 215 -5.57 -26.98 -4.98
CA THR A 215 -6.20 -28.29 -4.77
C THR A 215 -6.07 -29.17 -6.03
N ASP A 216 -6.38 -28.61 -7.20
CA ASP A 216 -6.27 -29.30 -8.48
C ASP A 216 -4.81 -29.70 -8.77
N THR A 217 -3.86 -28.84 -8.39
CA THR A 217 -2.44 -29.15 -8.54
C THR A 217 -1.99 -30.27 -7.61
N LEU A 218 -2.39 -30.25 -6.35
CA LEU A 218 -2.09 -31.32 -5.39
C LEU A 218 -2.68 -32.65 -5.82
N SER A 219 -3.89 -32.66 -6.39
CA SER A 219 -4.56 -33.87 -6.88
C SER A 219 -3.81 -34.54 -8.04
N ARG A 220 -3.08 -33.75 -8.84
CA ARG A 220 -2.22 -34.29 -9.92
C ARG A 220 -0.87 -34.81 -9.41
N LEU A 221 -0.54 -34.56 -8.13
CA LEU A 221 0.74 -34.91 -7.50
C LEU A 221 0.51 -35.77 -6.22
N PRO A 222 -0.20 -36.91 -6.32
CA PRO A 222 -0.60 -37.67 -5.12
C PRO A 222 0.58 -38.26 -4.34
N GLY A 223 1.70 -38.53 -4.99
CA GLY A 223 2.90 -39.12 -4.36
C GLY A 223 3.98 -38.11 -4.01
N ALA A 224 3.74 -36.81 -4.19
CA ALA A 224 4.71 -35.78 -3.89
C ALA A 224 4.60 -35.32 -2.43
N HIS A 225 5.68 -35.44 -1.64
CA HIS A 225 5.70 -35.15 -0.19
C HIS A 225 6.69 -34.04 0.18
N LYS A 226 7.45 -33.51 -0.78
CA LYS A 226 8.42 -32.41 -0.59
C LYS A 226 8.18 -31.36 -1.67
N LEU A 227 7.13 -30.57 -1.51
CA LEU A 227 6.74 -29.53 -2.47
C LEU A 227 7.17 -28.16 -1.96
N LEU A 228 8.13 -27.53 -2.63
CA LEU A 228 8.43 -26.12 -2.41
C LEU A 228 7.32 -25.29 -3.05
N VAL A 229 6.82 -24.29 -2.33
CA VAL A 229 5.77 -23.37 -2.79
C VAL A 229 6.28 -21.95 -2.71
N VAL A 230 6.29 -21.25 -3.82
CA VAL A 230 6.54 -19.82 -3.89
C VAL A 230 5.30 -19.08 -4.34
N SER A 231 5.00 -17.95 -3.74
CA SER A 231 3.81 -17.14 -4.05
C SER A 231 4.15 -15.66 -4.20
N THR A 232 3.43 -14.97 -5.07
CA THR A 232 3.68 -13.55 -5.31
C THR A 232 3.08 -12.62 -4.25
N ASN A 233 2.28 -13.16 -3.32
CA ASN A 233 1.82 -12.50 -2.08
C ASN A 233 1.43 -13.52 -1.00
N ASP A 234 1.21 -13.07 0.23
CA ASP A 234 0.86 -13.92 1.38
C ASP A 234 -0.53 -14.55 1.27
N ASP A 235 -1.50 -13.84 0.68
CA ASP A 235 -2.86 -14.38 0.47
C ASP A 235 -2.85 -15.65 -0.37
N GLN A 236 -2.01 -15.72 -1.42
CA GLN A 236 -1.83 -16.93 -2.22
C GLN A 236 -1.22 -18.08 -1.39
N SER A 237 -0.22 -17.77 -0.57
CA SER A 237 0.39 -18.75 0.34
C SER A 237 -0.65 -19.34 1.30
N ILE A 238 -1.49 -18.48 1.88
CA ILE A 238 -2.56 -18.90 2.81
C ILE A 238 -3.60 -19.77 2.08
N GLY A 239 -3.96 -19.41 0.84
CA GLY A 239 -4.83 -20.23 0.00
C GLY A 239 -4.26 -21.62 -0.26
N ALA A 240 -2.96 -21.70 -0.58
CA ALA A 240 -2.25 -22.98 -0.76
C ALA A 240 -2.24 -23.82 0.53
N ILE A 241 -2.01 -23.18 1.68
CA ILE A 241 -2.04 -23.86 2.99
C ILE A 241 -3.45 -24.40 3.30
N LYS A 242 -4.51 -23.61 3.06
CA LYS A 242 -5.91 -24.06 3.25
C LYS A 242 -6.24 -25.25 2.33
N ALA A 243 -5.82 -25.22 1.07
CA ALA A 243 -5.99 -26.34 0.15
C ALA A 243 -5.26 -27.59 0.63
N ALA A 244 -4.00 -27.46 1.06
CA ALA A 244 -3.22 -28.56 1.62
C ALA A 244 -3.84 -29.11 2.92
N GLN A 245 -4.39 -28.24 3.75
CA GLN A 245 -5.11 -28.65 4.98
C GLN A 245 -6.35 -29.48 4.63
N SER A 246 -7.16 -29.04 3.68
CA SER A 246 -8.36 -29.77 3.24
C SER A 246 -8.02 -31.11 2.60
N ALA A 247 -6.86 -31.20 1.94
CA ALA A 247 -6.35 -32.44 1.35
C ALA A 247 -5.59 -33.33 2.37
N ASN A 248 -5.48 -32.90 3.63
CA ASN A 248 -4.69 -33.59 4.69
C ASN A 248 -3.19 -33.71 4.34
N ARG A 249 -2.64 -32.70 3.64
CA ARG A 249 -1.28 -32.66 3.07
C ARG A 249 -0.43 -31.49 3.56
N LEU A 250 -0.71 -30.94 4.78
CA LEU A 250 0.06 -29.83 5.34
C LEU A 250 1.56 -30.14 5.48
N GLY A 251 1.92 -31.40 5.74
CA GLY A 251 3.30 -31.83 5.87
C GLY A 251 4.08 -31.87 4.55
N ASP A 252 3.39 -31.87 3.41
CA ASP A 252 3.98 -32.05 2.08
C ASP A 252 4.47 -30.74 1.44
N ILE A 253 4.01 -29.56 1.96
CA ILE A 253 4.31 -28.26 1.36
C ILE A 253 5.22 -27.41 2.26
N TYR A 254 6.12 -26.62 1.64
CA TYR A 254 7.11 -25.76 2.29
C TYR A 254 7.09 -24.41 1.58
N VAL A 255 6.67 -23.34 2.30
CA VAL A 255 6.23 -22.08 1.72
C VAL A 255 7.27 -20.99 1.83
N GLY A 256 7.47 -20.25 0.73
CA GLY A 256 8.13 -18.96 0.69
C GLY A 256 7.16 -17.89 0.17
N GLY A 257 6.81 -16.91 1.04
CA GLY A 257 5.81 -15.88 0.78
C GLY A 257 6.40 -14.51 0.41
N GLN A 258 5.51 -13.58 0.11
CA GLN A 258 5.87 -12.18 -0.15
C GLN A 258 4.82 -11.21 0.40
N GLY A 259 5.24 -10.35 1.31
CA GLY A 259 4.43 -9.36 2.00
C GLY A 259 4.85 -9.22 3.44
N ALA A 260 4.96 -10.35 4.13
CA ALA A 260 5.18 -10.47 5.57
C ALA A 260 4.23 -9.56 6.35
N ASP A 261 2.95 -9.54 5.94
CA ASP A 261 1.91 -8.79 6.60
C ASP A 261 1.31 -9.56 7.79
N PRO A 262 0.44 -8.95 8.62
CA PRO A 262 -0.13 -9.60 9.79
C PRO A 262 -0.88 -10.91 9.53
N THR A 263 -1.31 -11.21 8.31
CA THR A 263 -1.99 -12.47 7.99
C THR A 263 -1.03 -13.65 7.94
N SER A 264 0.23 -13.43 7.55
CA SER A 264 1.28 -14.45 7.55
C SER A 264 1.92 -14.67 8.93
N TRP A 265 1.82 -13.68 9.83
CA TRP A 265 2.49 -13.73 11.13
C TRP A 265 2.13 -14.95 12.00
N PRO A 266 0.86 -15.37 12.12
CA PRO A 266 0.54 -16.56 12.92
C PRO A 266 1.25 -17.83 12.44
N TYR A 267 1.48 -17.94 11.13
CA TYR A 267 2.22 -19.05 10.53
C TYR A 267 3.71 -18.96 10.83
N LEU A 268 4.30 -17.79 10.60
CA LEU A 268 5.72 -17.52 10.88
C LEU A 268 6.04 -17.62 12.37
N CYS A 269 5.09 -17.25 13.24
CA CYS A 269 5.22 -17.38 14.71
C CYS A 269 4.91 -18.79 15.24
N GLY A 270 4.58 -19.74 14.38
CA GLY A 270 4.25 -21.09 14.79
C GLY A 270 2.95 -21.22 15.60
N GLN A 271 2.03 -20.26 15.47
CA GLN A 271 0.74 -20.22 16.19
C GLN A 271 -0.38 -21.01 15.48
N THR A 272 -0.09 -21.57 14.29
CA THR A 272 -1.01 -22.41 13.51
C THR A 272 -0.55 -23.85 13.44
N PRO A 273 -1.38 -24.82 13.01
CA PRO A 273 -0.96 -26.20 12.75
C PRO A 273 0.13 -26.29 11.67
N PHE A 274 0.15 -25.39 10.69
CA PHE A 274 1.15 -25.34 9.63
C PHE A 274 2.49 -24.78 10.16
N LYS A 275 3.57 -25.55 10.01
CA LYS A 275 4.91 -25.20 10.54
C LYS A 275 5.94 -24.95 9.45
N ASN A 276 5.59 -25.14 8.18
CA ASN A 276 6.52 -25.15 7.06
C ASN A 276 6.50 -23.83 6.26
N TRP A 277 6.16 -22.69 6.88
CA TRP A 277 6.44 -21.38 6.29
C TRP A 277 7.91 -21.05 6.55
N ILE A 278 8.74 -21.23 5.53
CA ILE A 278 10.20 -21.22 5.66
C ILE A 278 10.75 -19.82 5.67
N ALA A 279 10.26 -18.97 4.75
CA ALA A 279 10.70 -17.60 4.61
C ALA A 279 9.62 -16.73 3.99
N ASP A 280 9.74 -15.42 4.19
CA ASP A 280 8.91 -14.40 3.58
C ASP A 280 9.75 -13.18 3.23
N THR A 281 9.25 -12.29 2.38
CA THR A 281 9.90 -11.01 2.12
C THR A 281 9.06 -9.86 2.67
N ALA A 282 9.59 -9.14 3.66
CA ALA A 282 8.93 -7.97 4.21
C ALA A 282 8.91 -6.80 3.21
N TYR A 283 7.74 -6.14 3.11
CA TYR A 283 7.51 -4.94 2.30
C TYR A 283 7.21 -3.70 3.13
N PHE A 284 6.86 -3.85 4.40
CA PHE A 284 6.51 -2.78 5.33
C PHE A 284 5.35 -1.90 4.83
N PRO A 285 4.17 -2.47 4.53
CA PRO A 285 3.03 -1.72 4.00
C PRO A 285 2.57 -0.59 4.93
N ASP A 286 2.79 -0.76 6.23
CA ASP A 286 2.53 0.24 7.27
C ASP A 286 3.42 1.50 7.19
N LYS A 287 4.46 1.50 6.34
CA LYS A 287 5.39 2.62 6.09
C LYS A 287 5.20 3.29 4.73
N TYR A 288 4.33 2.78 3.86
CA TYR A 288 4.17 3.29 2.50
C TYR A 288 3.79 4.77 2.46
N GLY A 289 2.83 5.18 3.29
CA GLY A 289 2.39 6.58 3.37
C GLY A 289 3.50 7.55 3.75
N ASP A 290 4.47 7.12 4.55
CA ASP A 290 5.62 7.95 4.97
C ASP A 290 6.53 8.32 3.79
N ARG A 291 6.40 7.64 2.65
CA ARG A 291 7.13 7.92 1.40
C ARG A 291 6.22 8.48 0.31
N VAL A 292 5.07 7.86 0.09
CA VAL A 292 4.13 8.24 -0.98
C VAL A 292 3.63 9.67 -0.81
N VAL A 293 3.17 10.05 0.38
CA VAL A 293 2.59 11.37 0.62
C VAL A 293 3.61 12.52 0.46
N PRO A 294 4.83 12.47 1.05
CA PRO A 294 5.83 13.52 0.80
C PRO A 294 6.30 13.59 -0.66
N VAL A 295 6.46 12.44 -1.33
CA VAL A 295 6.80 12.42 -2.76
C VAL A 295 5.73 13.12 -3.58
N LEU A 296 4.45 12.83 -3.32
CA LEU A 296 3.33 13.45 -4.02
C LEU A 296 3.25 14.95 -3.75
N ILE A 297 3.42 15.39 -2.49
CA ILE A 297 3.49 16.81 -2.12
C ILE A 297 4.63 17.52 -2.86
N ASN A 298 5.80 16.89 -2.96
CA ASN A 298 6.95 17.45 -3.67
C ASN A 298 6.65 17.61 -5.17
N LEU A 299 6.03 16.61 -5.79
CA LEU A 299 5.61 16.67 -7.19
C LEU A 299 4.59 17.80 -7.44
N ILE A 300 3.59 17.96 -6.56
CA ILE A 300 2.59 19.03 -6.61
C ILE A 300 3.27 20.41 -6.53
N LYS A 301 4.35 20.53 -5.73
CA LYS A 301 5.17 21.74 -5.60
C LYS A 301 6.20 21.92 -6.73
N GLY A 302 6.16 21.10 -7.78
CA GLY A 302 7.08 21.16 -8.92
C GLY A 302 8.51 20.68 -8.62
N LYS A 303 8.75 20.03 -7.49
CA LYS A 303 10.08 19.50 -7.13
C LYS A 303 10.34 18.20 -7.87
N LYS A 304 11.53 18.07 -8.48
CA LYS A 304 11.99 16.85 -9.12
C LYS A 304 12.02 15.69 -8.11
N GLN A 305 11.58 14.52 -8.55
CA GLN A 305 11.63 13.27 -7.79
C GLN A 305 12.26 12.18 -8.66
N PRO A 306 12.90 11.14 -8.06
CA PRO A 306 13.37 9.98 -8.82
C PRO A 306 12.18 9.26 -9.45
N ARG A 307 12.42 8.59 -10.60
CA ARG A 307 11.35 7.83 -11.28
C ARG A 307 10.82 6.65 -10.47
N SER A 308 11.67 6.05 -9.64
CA SER A 308 11.31 4.94 -8.77
C SER A 308 11.83 5.16 -7.37
N VAL A 309 11.00 4.87 -6.38
CA VAL A 309 11.33 4.85 -4.95
C VAL A 309 10.96 3.47 -4.42
N TYR A 310 11.92 2.73 -3.91
CA TYR A 310 11.68 1.37 -3.45
C TYR A 310 11.57 1.28 -1.94
N THR A 311 10.69 0.41 -1.47
CA THR A 311 10.65 -0.01 -0.08
C THR A 311 11.87 -0.88 0.26
N LYS A 312 12.19 -0.98 1.55
CA LYS A 312 13.23 -1.89 2.03
C LYS A 312 12.72 -3.34 1.95
N HIS A 313 13.59 -4.27 1.56
CA HIS A 313 13.28 -5.70 1.59
C HIS A 313 14.16 -6.41 2.61
N VAL A 314 13.54 -7.25 3.43
CA VAL A 314 14.20 -8.09 4.43
C VAL A 314 13.56 -9.46 4.38
N VAL A 315 14.38 -10.51 4.39
CA VAL A 315 13.87 -11.88 4.55
C VAL A 315 13.41 -12.07 5.99
N ILE A 316 12.15 -12.46 6.13
CA ILE A 316 11.54 -12.86 7.41
C ILE A 316 11.53 -14.38 7.48
N THR A 317 11.86 -14.90 8.63
CA THR A 317 11.80 -16.33 8.95
C THR A 317 11.18 -16.50 10.34
N PRO A 318 10.76 -17.72 10.73
CA PRO A 318 10.32 -17.98 12.10
C PRO A 318 11.31 -17.55 13.20
N GLN A 319 12.62 -17.51 12.87
CA GLN A 319 13.66 -17.16 13.81
C GLN A 319 13.85 -15.65 14.01
N ASN A 320 13.50 -14.82 13.00
CA ASN A 320 13.77 -13.40 13.06
C ASN A 320 12.52 -12.49 13.06
N ILE A 321 11.32 -13.04 12.88
CA ILE A 321 10.09 -12.25 12.79
C ILE A 321 9.89 -11.34 14.00
N SER A 322 10.10 -11.82 15.22
CA SER A 322 9.94 -11.02 16.45
C SER A 322 10.96 -9.88 16.56
N THR A 323 12.14 -10.01 15.91
CA THR A 323 13.13 -8.95 15.84
C THR A 323 12.73 -7.85 14.85
N ILE A 324 12.16 -8.23 13.71
CA ILE A 324 11.77 -7.31 12.63
C ILE A 324 10.41 -6.67 12.93
N TYR A 325 9.48 -7.46 13.44
CA TYR A 325 8.13 -7.07 13.86
C TYR A 325 7.88 -7.43 15.33
N PRO A 326 8.28 -6.56 16.29
CA PRO A 326 8.25 -6.89 17.74
C PRO A 326 6.88 -7.29 18.30
N ASN A 327 5.80 -6.99 17.60
CA ASN A 327 4.43 -7.30 18.00
C ASN A 327 3.81 -8.49 17.23
N ALA A 328 4.56 -9.11 16.31
CA ALA A 328 3.99 -10.13 15.42
C ALA A 328 3.56 -11.41 16.16
N CYS A 329 4.32 -11.84 17.17
CA CYS A 329 4.10 -13.10 17.86
C CYS A 329 3.49 -12.93 19.28
N LYS A 330 2.88 -11.76 19.54
CA LYS A 330 2.22 -11.47 20.84
C LYS A 330 0.78 -11.94 20.86
#